data_efccf51577e48fc232fd093b27cad4e2
#
_entry.id   efccf51577e48fc232fd093b27cad4e2
#
_cell.length_a   1.000
_cell.length_b   1.000
_cell.length_c   1.000
_cell.angle_alpha   90.00
_cell.angle_beta   90.00
_cell.angle_gamma   90.00
#
_symmetry.space_group_name_H-M   'P 1'
#
loop_
_entity.id
_entity.type
_entity.pdbx_description
1 polymer ?
#
loop_
_entity_poly.entity_id
_entity_poly.type
_entity_poly.pdbx_seq_one_letter_code
_entity_poly.pdbx_strand_id
1 'polypeptide(L)'
;MRVDLKPGPPATRVARPYVFPEVIRRGPLIAADLPGCPIGYAALLFDHGVLHEPAGKEGVLQLLFAAVREGGERLGRDELAFELEGMGATWSTTVGDDFVLVATVAPTAALVPAVRAIAETVRRPRLAADAVDRIRDGQVSALAANWSNPGRRQEAALARALYRSGRQAVPLRGTVASVGSISPGFLGEYHRQHIAGTGRLVLAGDLAGIDLDTIAEAGAASGEAVAAGAPRSVPRPAVGRDLVVVDRPGAVGARIALAHHVPVDAGSVHAPLTVACHVLGGTTHSRLTRELRDRRGQVYEVSAGLQLTSRSGVFSVRTQTSAGAAGEVVATVLQEIEALRRGGVTADEFEAARALLTGQFPIAFLTPQAVGIALAALASLGATDDFHSRKYRELASLDRTSVNEAAKNQLSSSDLTVVVEGEAGPLLASLNSAGLVPVGTDDGGRA
;
A
#
# COMPACT_ATOMS: atom_id res chain seq x y z
N MET A 1 -39.74 -4.78 -6.12
CA MET A 1 -39.94 -5.38 -4.79
C MET A 1 -39.05 -4.60 -3.81
N ARG A 2 -39.62 -3.65 -3.05
CA ARG A 2 -38.87 -2.93 -2.01
C ARG A 2 -38.58 -3.90 -0.88
N VAL A 3 -37.34 -4.28 -0.70
CA VAL A 3 -36.91 -4.95 0.52
C VAL A 3 -36.79 -3.88 1.59
N ASP A 4 -37.78 -3.79 2.46
CA ASP A 4 -37.66 -3.04 3.71
C ASP A 4 -36.62 -3.75 4.58
N LEU A 5 -35.39 -3.30 4.47
CA LEU A 5 -34.32 -3.71 5.38
C LEU A 5 -34.70 -3.12 6.76
N LYS A 6 -35.19 -3.98 7.64
CA LYS A 6 -35.31 -3.62 9.06
C LYS A 6 -33.93 -3.14 9.54
N PRO A 7 -33.86 -2.11 10.39
CA PRO A 7 -32.61 -1.71 11.00
C PRO A 7 -31.93 -2.94 11.58
N GLY A 8 -30.67 -3.13 11.25
CA GLY A 8 -29.86 -4.25 11.74
C GLY A 8 -29.92 -4.34 13.27
N PRO A 9 -29.54 -5.48 13.84
CA PRO A 9 -29.50 -5.62 15.29
C PRO A 9 -28.72 -4.47 15.90
N PRO A 10 -29.13 -3.96 17.09
CA PRO A 10 -28.42 -2.85 17.74
C PRO A 10 -26.94 -3.21 17.84
N ALA A 11 -26.10 -2.23 17.54
CA ALA A 11 -24.64 -2.38 17.54
C ALA A 11 -24.22 -3.21 18.75
N THR A 12 -23.63 -4.37 18.49
CA THR A 12 -23.14 -5.25 19.55
C THR A 12 -22.20 -4.41 20.40
N ARG A 13 -22.51 -4.19 21.66
CA ARG A 13 -21.63 -3.47 22.59
C ARG A 13 -20.29 -4.19 22.52
N VAL A 14 -19.27 -3.55 21.98
CA VAL A 14 -17.89 -4.03 22.08
C VAL A 14 -17.59 -4.11 23.57
N ALA A 15 -17.60 -5.31 24.12
CA ALA A 15 -17.58 -5.54 25.56
C ALA A 15 -16.28 -5.09 26.23
N ARG A 16 -15.21 -4.95 25.44
CA ARG A 16 -13.89 -4.44 25.90
C ARG A 16 -13.21 -3.62 24.79
N PRO A 17 -12.52 -2.51 25.14
CA PRO A 17 -11.69 -1.80 24.20
C PRO A 17 -10.61 -2.75 23.66
N TYR A 18 -10.35 -2.67 22.35
CA TYR A 18 -9.24 -3.39 21.77
C TYR A 18 -7.92 -2.76 22.23
N VAL A 19 -6.97 -3.61 22.63
CA VAL A 19 -5.60 -3.21 22.95
C VAL A 19 -4.69 -3.98 22.00
N PHE A 20 -3.85 -3.27 21.25
CA PHE A 20 -2.83 -3.90 20.43
C PHE A 20 -1.81 -4.61 21.34
N PRO A 21 -1.24 -5.75 20.92
CA PRO A 21 -0.22 -6.43 21.71
C PRO A 21 0.92 -5.51 22.15
N GLU A 22 1.46 -5.75 23.34
CA GLU A 22 2.59 -4.98 23.85
C GLU A 22 3.79 -5.09 22.91
N VAL A 23 4.42 -3.95 22.63
CA VAL A 23 5.59 -3.89 21.76
C VAL A 23 6.85 -4.02 22.60
N ILE A 24 7.60 -5.08 22.33
CA ILE A 24 8.89 -5.37 22.97
C ILE A 24 9.99 -4.85 22.05
N ARG A 25 10.92 -4.06 22.61
CA ARG A 25 12.10 -3.56 21.88
C ARG A 25 13.38 -4.02 22.57
N ARG A 26 14.28 -4.64 21.79
CA ARG A 26 15.61 -5.06 22.22
C ARG A 26 16.63 -4.77 21.11
N GLY A 27 17.35 -3.66 21.21
CA GLY A 27 18.25 -3.23 20.13
C GLY A 27 17.52 -3.13 18.79
N PRO A 28 17.95 -3.88 17.76
CA PRO A 28 17.31 -3.89 16.45
C PRO A 28 16.03 -4.76 16.38
N LEU A 29 15.68 -5.48 17.45
CA LEU A 29 14.47 -6.30 17.50
C LEU A 29 13.26 -5.50 17.94
N ILE A 30 12.16 -5.68 17.22
CA ILE A 30 10.82 -5.19 17.55
C ILE A 30 9.87 -6.39 17.54
N ALA A 31 9.26 -6.70 18.67
CA ALA A 31 8.48 -7.91 18.80
C ALA A 31 7.13 -7.68 19.47
N ALA A 32 6.19 -8.60 19.23
CA ALA A 32 4.93 -8.71 19.96
C ALA A 32 4.65 -10.18 20.31
N ASP A 33 4.31 -10.41 21.58
CA ASP A 33 3.96 -11.73 22.08
C ASP A 33 2.47 -12.05 21.78
N LEU A 34 2.25 -13.22 21.21
CA LEU A 34 0.91 -13.76 20.88
C LEU A 34 0.79 -15.17 21.47
N PRO A 35 0.56 -15.29 22.77
CA PRO A 35 0.62 -16.56 23.50
C PRO A 35 -0.29 -17.63 22.90
N GLY A 36 0.25 -18.85 22.75
CA GLY A 36 -0.48 -20.01 22.24
C GLY A 36 -0.61 -20.04 20.71
N CYS A 37 -0.01 -19.10 19.96
CA CYS A 37 -0.01 -19.15 18.53
C CYS A 37 1.04 -20.16 18.01
N PRO A 38 0.63 -21.24 17.29
CA PRO A 38 1.57 -22.29 16.88
C PRO A 38 2.51 -21.87 15.75
N ILE A 39 2.21 -20.73 15.11
CA ILE A 39 3.00 -20.16 14.02
C ILE A 39 3.51 -18.78 14.44
N GLY A 40 4.65 -18.39 13.90
CA GLY A 40 5.18 -17.05 14.08
C GLY A 40 5.48 -16.39 12.74
N TYR A 41 5.61 -15.08 12.80
CA TYR A 41 6.06 -14.22 11.71
C TYR A 41 7.37 -13.55 12.11
N ALA A 42 8.34 -13.58 11.21
CA ALA A 42 9.55 -12.78 11.36
C ALA A 42 9.86 -12.04 10.06
N ALA A 43 10.40 -10.84 10.16
CA ALA A 43 10.79 -10.07 8.98
C ALA A 43 12.06 -9.25 9.23
N LEU A 44 12.95 -9.26 8.26
CA LEU A 44 14.02 -8.27 8.15
C LEU A 44 13.40 -6.99 7.56
N LEU A 45 13.46 -5.92 8.30
CA LEU A 45 12.97 -4.60 7.91
C LEU A 45 14.15 -3.70 7.55
N PHE A 46 14.18 -3.24 6.32
CA PHE A 46 15.14 -2.29 5.81
C PHE A 46 14.44 -0.94 5.61
N ASP A 47 14.91 0.12 6.28
CA ASP A 47 14.40 1.49 6.12
C ASP A 47 14.94 2.11 4.82
N HIS A 48 14.74 1.40 3.71
CA HIS A 48 15.24 1.74 2.40
C HIS A 48 14.24 1.26 1.34
N GLY A 49 13.21 2.05 1.09
CA GLY A 49 12.16 1.75 0.10
C GLY A 49 12.44 2.41 -1.25
N VAL A 50 11.46 2.34 -2.16
CA VAL A 50 11.62 2.84 -3.53
C VAL A 50 11.92 4.34 -3.60
N LEU A 51 11.54 5.13 -2.59
CA LEU A 51 11.85 6.56 -2.54
C LEU A 51 13.36 6.85 -2.47
N HIS A 52 14.17 5.85 -2.15
CA HIS A 52 15.63 5.93 -2.11
C HIS A 52 16.29 5.46 -3.39
N GLU A 53 15.54 4.90 -4.35
CA GLU A 53 16.09 4.43 -5.61
C GLU A 53 16.67 5.60 -6.44
N PRO A 54 17.84 5.40 -7.05
CA PRO A 54 18.43 6.42 -7.92
C PRO A 54 17.57 6.68 -9.16
N ALA A 55 17.52 7.94 -9.61
CA ALA A 55 16.87 8.28 -10.86
C ALA A 55 17.49 7.51 -12.04
N GLY A 56 16.67 6.97 -12.92
CA GLY A 56 17.07 6.10 -14.02
C GLY A 56 17.40 4.66 -13.63
N LYS A 57 17.23 4.30 -12.34
CA LYS A 57 17.41 2.95 -11.81
C LYS A 57 16.19 2.47 -11.02
N GLU A 58 15.04 3.07 -11.29
CA GLU A 58 13.77 2.70 -10.64
C GLU A 58 13.47 1.23 -10.89
N GLY A 59 13.09 0.52 -9.84
CA GLY A 59 12.89 -0.94 -9.85
C GLY A 59 14.12 -1.73 -9.41
N VAL A 60 15.24 -1.07 -9.03
CA VAL A 60 16.45 -1.76 -8.54
C VAL A 60 16.18 -2.59 -7.30
N LEU A 61 15.33 -2.15 -6.37
CA LEU A 61 14.97 -2.94 -5.18
C LEU A 61 14.18 -4.19 -5.54
N GLN A 62 13.25 -4.10 -6.48
CA GLN A 62 12.51 -5.27 -6.96
C GLN A 62 13.45 -6.30 -7.61
N LEU A 63 14.38 -5.83 -8.45
CA LEU A 63 15.38 -6.67 -9.10
C LEU A 63 16.33 -7.29 -8.07
N LEU A 64 16.82 -6.49 -7.11
CA LEU A 64 17.74 -6.94 -6.08
C LEU A 64 17.14 -8.09 -5.26
N PHE A 65 15.93 -7.88 -4.70
CA PHE A 65 15.34 -8.90 -3.84
C PHE A 65 14.81 -10.12 -4.62
N ALA A 66 14.56 -9.99 -5.91
CA ALA A 66 14.36 -11.15 -6.78
C ALA A 66 15.67 -11.94 -6.98
N ALA A 67 16.79 -11.25 -7.18
CA ALA A 67 18.10 -11.86 -7.35
C ALA A 67 18.66 -12.46 -6.06
N VAL A 68 18.40 -11.88 -4.91
CA VAL A 68 18.77 -12.43 -3.59
C VAL A 68 18.19 -13.82 -3.37
N ARG A 69 17.00 -14.12 -3.90
CA ARG A 69 16.37 -15.45 -3.80
C ARG A 69 17.06 -16.54 -4.62
N GLU A 70 18.02 -16.19 -5.48
CA GLU A 70 18.85 -17.18 -6.19
C GLU A 70 19.91 -17.81 -5.27
N GLY A 71 19.97 -17.41 -4.01
CA GLY A 71 20.81 -17.98 -2.97
C GLY A 71 21.94 -17.09 -2.50
N GLY A 72 22.53 -17.50 -1.38
CA GLY A 72 23.68 -16.85 -0.74
C GLY A 72 24.98 -17.62 -0.95
N GLU A 73 26.03 -17.17 -0.26
CA GLU A 73 27.34 -17.84 -0.27
C GLU A 73 27.26 -19.30 0.22
N ARG A 74 26.45 -19.54 1.26
CA ARG A 74 26.31 -20.89 1.88
C ARG A 74 25.35 -21.79 1.10
N LEU A 75 24.16 -21.30 0.78
CA LEU A 75 23.08 -22.07 0.16
C LEU A 75 22.76 -21.51 -1.21
N GLY A 76 22.76 -22.36 -2.22
CA GLY A 76 22.18 -22.03 -3.52
C GLY A 76 20.66 -21.99 -3.46
N ARG A 77 20.05 -21.62 -4.57
CA ARG A 77 18.59 -21.45 -4.69
C ARG A 77 17.80 -22.67 -4.24
N ASP A 78 18.16 -23.84 -4.79
CA ASP A 78 17.40 -25.07 -4.57
C ASP A 78 17.64 -25.62 -3.14
N GLU A 79 18.86 -25.47 -2.63
CA GLU A 79 19.24 -25.85 -1.25
C GLU A 79 18.50 -24.97 -0.23
N LEU A 80 18.43 -23.66 -0.48
CA LEU A 80 17.69 -22.71 0.36
C LEU A 80 16.18 -23.01 0.34
N ALA A 81 15.62 -23.28 -0.82
CA ALA A 81 14.22 -23.66 -0.95
C ALA A 81 13.92 -24.93 -0.17
N PHE A 82 14.74 -25.95 -0.35
CA PHE A 82 14.60 -27.25 0.35
C PHE A 82 14.72 -27.08 1.89
N GLU A 83 15.68 -26.27 2.35
CA GLU A 83 15.86 -26.00 3.79
C GLU A 83 14.63 -25.28 4.39
N LEU A 84 14.11 -24.26 3.71
CA LEU A 84 12.93 -23.52 4.17
C LEU A 84 11.66 -24.38 4.12
N GLU A 85 11.43 -25.09 3.03
CA GLU A 85 10.28 -25.99 2.87
C GLU A 85 10.30 -27.12 3.91
N GLY A 86 11.47 -27.69 4.19
CA GLY A 86 11.65 -28.69 5.24
C GLY A 86 11.31 -28.18 6.65
N MET A 87 11.43 -26.88 6.89
CA MET A 87 11.01 -26.22 8.13
C MET A 87 9.54 -25.80 8.12
N GLY A 88 8.81 -25.96 7.01
CA GLY A 88 7.48 -25.36 6.83
C GLY A 88 7.50 -23.84 6.79
N ALA A 89 8.64 -23.24 6.47
CA ALA A 89 8.83 -21.80 6.42
C ALA A 89 8.56 -21.25 5.02
N THR A 90 7.97 -20.05 4.97
CA THR A 90 7.76 -19.32 3.72
C THR A 90 8.85 -18.27 3.53
N TRP A 91 8.98 -17.76 2.31
CA TRP A 91 9.73 -16.55 2.03
C TRP A 91 8.86 -15.57 1.22
N SER A 92 8.66 -14.39 1.74
CA SER A 92 7.99 -13.30 1.04
C SER A 92 8.84 -12.03 1.07
N THR A 93 8.67 -11.18 0.06
CA THR A 93 9.33 -9.87 0.00
C THR A 93 8.30 -8.81 -0.36
N THR A 94 8.27 -7.73 0.42
CA THR A 94 7.45 -6.56 0.17
C THR A 94 8.36 -5.35 0.00
N VAL A 95 8.30 -4.71 -1.16
CA VAL A 95 9.00 -3.46 -1.45
C VAL A 95 7.97 -2.34 -1.42
N GLY A 96 8.10 -1.45 -0.46
CA GLY A 96 7.23 -0.29 -0.26
C GLY A 96 7.95 1.02 -0.57
N ASP A 97 7.25 2.13 -0.34
CA ASP A 97 7.78 3.47 -0.57
C ASP A 97 8.98 3.76 0.35
N ASP A 98 8.83 3.50 1.64
CA ASP A 98 9.81 3.86 2.66
C ASP A 98 10.68 2.68 3.13
N PHE A 99 10.26 1.43 2.90
CA PHE A 99 10.92 0.25 3.45
C PHE A 99 10.83 -0.99 2.55
N VAL A 100 11.68 -1.94 2.83
CA VAL A 100 11.56 -3.32 2.33
C VAL A 100 11.42 -4.28 3.51
N LEU A 101 10.53 -5.27 3.36
CA LEU A 101 10.37 -6.40 4.27
C LEU A 101 10.76 -7.69 3.54
N VAL A 102 11.68 -8.45 4.12
CA VAL A 102 11.92 -9.84 3.76
C VAL A 102 11.44 -10.71 4.90
N ALA A 103 10.34 -11.42 4.70
CA ALA A 103 9.59 -12.05 5.77
C ALA A 103 9.42 -13.55 5.60
N THR A 104 9.26 -14.22 6.73
CA THR A 104 8.90 -15.63 6.85
C THR A 104 7.70 -15.81 7.77
N VAL A 105 6.87 -16.77 7.46
CA VAL A 105 5.91 -17.39 8.39
C VAL A 105 6.35 -18.82 8.54
N ALA A 106 6.49 -19.29 9.76
CA ALA A 106 6.92 -20.66 10.07
C ALA A 106 6.29 -21.15 11.38
N PRO A 107 6.29 -22.47 11.65
CA PRO A 107 6.05 -22.98 13.00
C PRO A 107 7.00 -22.31 14.00
N THR A 108 6.51 -22.01 15.19
CA THR A 108 7.30 -21.27 16.20
C THR A 108 8.68 -21.89 16.46
N ALA A 109 8.76 -23.23 16.52
CA ALA A 109 10.02 -23.96 16.72
C ALA A 109 11.03 -23.80 15.55
N ALA A 110 10.56 -23.45 14.36
CA ALA A 110 11.37 -23.29 13.15
C ALA A 110 11.74 -21.82 12.86
N LEU A 111 11.22 -20.85 13.61
CA LEU A 111 11.45 -19.42 13.34
C LEU A 111 12.94 -19.04 13.39
N VAL A 112 13.67 -19.45 14.43
CA VAL A 112 15.10 -19.09 14.58
C VAL A 112 15.95 -19.61 13.43
N PRO A 113 15.90 -20.91 13.05
CA PRO A 113 16.67 -21.39 11.91
C PRO A 113 16.22 -20.77 10.58
N ALA A 114 14.91 -20.54 10.37
CA ALA A 114 14.42 -19.89 9.16
C ALA A 114 14.93 -18.44 9.04
N VAL A 115 14.86 -17.67 10.12
CA VAL A 115 15.41 -16.29 10.16
C VAL A 115 16.89 -16.29 9.83
N ARG A 116 17.65 -17.23 10.41
CA ARG A 116 19.11 -17.35 10.16
C ARG A 116 19.40 -17.60 8.68
N ALA A 117 18.72 -18.58 8.07
CA ALA A 117 18.92 -18.93 6.66
C ALA A 117 18.60 -17.74 5.74
N ILE A 118 17.48 -17.05 5.99
CA ILE A 118 17.06 -15.87 5.22
C ILE A 118 18.03 -14.70 5.42
N ALA A 119 18.36 -14.37 6.67
CA ALA A 119 19.23 -13.25 6.98
C ALA A 119 20.64 -13.42 6.39
N GLU A 120 21.20 -14.63 6.47
CA GLU A 120 22.49 -14.96 5.86
C GLU A 120 22.45 -14.77 4.34
N THR A 121 21.39 -15.27 3.70
CA THR A 121 21.22 -15.13 2.24
C THR A 121 21.06 -13.67 1.82
N VAL A 122 20.28 -12.90 2.57
CA VAL A 122 20.07 -11.46 2.27
C VAL A 122 21.36 -10.65 2.46
N ARG A 123 22.16 -10.99 3.46
CA ARG A 123 23.43 -10.26 3.73
C ARG A 123 24.53 -10.61 2.75
N ARG A 124 24.60 -11.87 2.33
CA ARG A 124 25.67 -12.39 1.45
C ARG A 124 25.07 -13.12 0.26
N PRO A 125 24.30 -12.43 -0.60
CA PRO A 125 23.75 -13.04 -1.79
C PRO A 125 24.86 -13.29 -2.82
N ARG A 126 24.72 -14.35 -3.60
CA ARG A 126 25.67 -14.66 -4.69
C ARG A 126 25.67 -13.62 -5.78
N LEU A 127 24.52 -13.08 -6.15
CA LEU A 127 24.31 -12.12 -7.23
C LEU A 127 25.12 -12.43 -8.50
N ALA A 128 25.15 -13.72 -8.90
CA ALA A 128 25.85 -14.18 -10.08
C ALA A 128 25.35 -13.43 -11.33
N ALA A 129 26.26 -12.98 -12.18
CA ALA A 129 25.93 -12.09 -13.28
C ALA A 129 24.89 -12.67 -14.24
N ASP A 130 25.00 -13.94 -14.59
CA ASP A 130 24.07 -14.68 -15.44
C ASP A 130 22.65 -14.79 -14.81
N ALA A 131 22.59 -15.02 -13.52
CA ALA A 131 21.32 -15.04 -12.78
C ALA A 131 20.66 -13.67 -12.73
N VAL A 132 21.43 -12.61 -12.42
CA VAL A 132 20.96 -11.23 -12.41
C VAL A 132 20.46 -10.83 -13.79
N ASP A 133 21.22 -11.11 -14.86
CA ASP A 133 20.82 -10.78 -16.23
C ASP A 133 19.52 -11.51 -16.61
N ARG A 134 19.41 -12.80 -16.31
CA ARG A 134 18.18 -13.58 -16.55
C ARG A 134 16.97 -13.01 -15.82
N ILE A 135 17.12 -12.61 -14.55
CA ILE A 135 16.01 -12.04 -13.75
C ILE A 135 15.64 -10.65 -14.26
N ARG A 136 16.64 -9.81 -14.60
CA ARG A 136 16.42 -8.48 -15.20
C ARG A 136 15.62 -8.60 -16.48
N ASP A 137 16.05 -9.50 -17.40
CA ASP A 137 15.39 -9.67 -18.68
C ASP A 137 13.97 -10.22 -18.52
N GLY A 138 13.75 -11.10 -17.53
CA GLY A 138 12.43 -11.54 -17.12
C GLY A 138 11.56 -10.41 -16.57
N GLN A 139 12.14 -9.53 -15.75
CA GLN A 139 11.41 -8.35 -15.22
C GLN A 139 11.09 -7.34 -16.33
N VAL A 140 12.01 -7.08 -17.24
CA VAL A 140 11.80 -6.22 -18.43
C VAL A 140 10.67 -6.78 -19.29
N SER A 141 10.70 -8.09 -19.58
CA SER A 141 9.64 -8.77 -20.34
C SER A 141 8.28 -8.70 -19.64
N ALA A 142 8.26 -8.89 -18.32
CA ALA A 142 7.04 -8.76 -17.52
C ALA A 142 6.51 -7.31 -17.50
N LEU A 143 7.38 -6.30 -17.42
CA LEU A 143 6.99 -4.89 -17.51
C LEU A 143 6.37 -4.58 -18.86
N ALA A 144 7.00 -5.03 -19.96
CA ALA A 144 6.46 -4.86 -21.31
C ALA A 144 5.09 -5.56 -21.49
N ALA A 145 4.95 -6.80 -21.02
CA ALA A 145 3.71 -7.55 -21.09
C ALA A 145 2.59 -6.94 -20.21
N ASN A 146 2.94 -6.47 -19.01
CA ASN A 146 1.99 -5.86 -18.07
C ASN A 146 1.39 -4.55 -18.61
N TRP A 147 2.01 -3.93 -19.60
CA TRP A 147 1.50 -2.72 -20.24
C TRP A 147 0.16 -2.95 -20.98
N SER A 148 -0.12 -4.18 -21.37
CA SER A 148 -1.42 -4.58 -21.92
C SER A 148 -2.49 -4.83 -20.85
N ASN A 149 -2.11 -4.96 -19.56
CA ASN A 149 -3.07 -5.16 -18.47
C ASN A 149 -3.90 -3.90 -18.22
N PRO A 150 -5.25 -4.03 -18.22
CA PRO A 150 -6.12 -2.93 -17.84
C PRO A 150 -5.80 -2.39 -16.45
N GLY A 151 -5.78 -1.07 -16.32
CA GLY A 151 -5.51 -0.40 -15.05
C GLY A 151 -4.03 -0.09 -14.79
N ARG A 152 -3.06 -0.79 -15.38
CA ARG A 152 -1.63 -0.47 -15.19
C ARG A 152 -1.25 0.86 -15.82
N ARG A 153 -1.78 1.12 -17.03
CA ARG A 153 -1.60 2.42 -17.69
C ARG A 153 -2.27 3.53 -16.89
N GLN A 154 -3.49 3.28 -16.41
CA GLN A 154 -4.20 4.22 -15.56
C GLN A 154 -3.42 4.55 -14.27
N GLU A 155 -2.90 3.54 -13.57
CA GLU A 155 -2.07 3.73 -12.37
C GLU A 155 -0.83 4.57 -12.67
N ALA A 156 -0.13 4.28 -13.75
CA ALA A 156 1.05 5.04 -14.16
C ALA A 156 0.69 6.49 -14.56
N ALA A 157 -0.39 6.69 -15.31
CA ALA A 157 -0.87 8.02 -15.66
C ALA A 157 -1.32 8.81 -14.43
N LEU A 158 -2.02 8.16 -13.49
CA LEU A 158 -2.43 8.77 -12.23
C LEU A 158 -1.21 9.20 -11.40
N ALA A 159 -0.21 8.33 -11.28
CA ALA A 159 1.02 8.64 -10.56
C ALA A 159 1.74 9.84 -11.17
N ARG A 160 1.90 9.87 -12.51
CA ARG A 160 2.52 11.00 -13.21
C ARG A 160 1.74 12.30 -13.02
N ALA A 161 0.43 12.26 -13.17
CA ALA A 161 -0.41 13.45 -13.04
C ALA A 161 -0.46 13.95 -11.60
N LEU A 162 -0.53 13.03 -10.61
CA LEU A 162 -0.63 13.36 -9.19
C LEU A 162 0.70 13.90 -8.62
N TYR A 163 1.83 13.32 -9.01
CA TYR A 163 3.14 13.67 -8.45
C TYR A 163 3.98 14.56 -9.37
N ARG A 164 3.63 14.65 -10.67
CA ARG A 164 4.29 15.42 -11.73
C ARG A 164 5.79 15.12 -11.91
N SER A 165 6.50 14.83 -10.85
CA SER A 165 7.95 14.52 -10.88
C SER A 165 8.35 13.72 -9.66
N GLY A 166 9.57 13.19 -9.67
CA GLY A 166 10.13 12.40 -8.58
C GLY A 166 9.78 10.91 -8.68
N ARG A 167 10.23 10.15 -7.69
CA ARG A 167 10.12 8.68 -7.71
C ARG A 167 8.69 8.16 -7.76
N GLN A 168 7.76 8.83 -7.10
CA GLN A 168 6.34 8.43 -7.08
C GLN A 168 5.64 8.60 -8.43
N ALA A 169 6.17 9.46 -9.32
CA ALA A 169 5.65 9.59 -10.68
C ALA A 169 6.01 8.40 -11.58
N VAL A 170 6.95 7.55 -11.14
CA VAL A 170 7.40 6.34 -11.85
C VAL A 170 6.76 5.10 -11.20
N PRO A 171 6.32 4.09 -11.98
CA PRO A 171 5.77 2.86 -11.43
C PRO A 171 6.67 2.20 -10.39
N LEU A 172 6.08 1.58 -9.37
CA LEU A 172 6.79 0.94 -8.26
C LEU A 172 7.89 -0.03 -8.72
N ARG A 173 7.63 -0.76 -9.80
CA ARG A 173 8.55 -1.76 -10.36
C ARG A 173 9.54 -1.20 -11.38
N GLY A 174 9.59 0.11 -11.54
CA GLY A 174 10.38 0.78 -12.57
C GLY A 174 9.75 0.73 -13.97
N THR A 175 10.56 1.07 -14.96
CA THR A 175 10.22 1.04 -16.39
C THR A 175 11.10 0.03 -17.12
N VAL A 176 10.76 -0.31 -18.37
CA VAL A 176 11.61 -1.13 -19.25
C VAL A 176 13.01 -0.53 -19.35
N ALA A 177 13.09 0.80 -19.53
CA ALA A 177 14.36 1.52 -19.66
C ALA A 177 15.17 1.51 -18.35
N SER A 178 14.55 1.88 -17.21
CA SER A 178 15.27 1.97 -15.95
C SER A 178 15.78 0.61 -15.47
N VAL A 179 14.95 -0.44 -15.53
CA VAL A 179 15.35 -1.80 -15.14
C VAL A 179 16.37 -2.38 -16.11
N GLY A 180 16.16 -2.21 -17.43
CA GLY A 180 17.09 -2.68 -18.45
C GLY A 180 18.49 -2.07 -18.35
N SER A 181 18.60 -0.88 -17.74
CA SER A 181 19.89 -0.21 -17.52
C SER A 181 20.67 -0.72 -16.31
N ILE A 182 20.10 -1.62 -15.48
CA ILE A 182 20.72 -2.12 -14.24
C ILE A 182 21.68 -3.26 -14.60
N SER A 183 22.98 -3.05 -14.39
CA SER A 183 24.00 -4.08 -14.56
C SER A 183 24.17 -4.92 -13.29
N PRO A 184 24.70 -6.17 -13.39
CA PRO A 184 25.05 -6.98 -12.22
C PRO A 184 26.02 -6.28 -11.27
N GLY A 185 27.02 -5.56 -11.80
CA GLY A 185 27.98 -4.80 -11.00
C GLY A 185 27.32 -3.67 -10.21
N PHE A 186 26.41 -2.91 -10.85
CA PHE A 186 25.62 -1.90 -10.15
C PHE A 186 24.75 -2.49 -9.05
N LEU A 187 24.09 -3.62 -9.32
CA LEU A 187 23.23 -4.28 -8.33
C LEU A 187 24.00 -4.74 -7.10
N GLY A 188 25.18 -5.33 -7.30
CA GLY A 188 26.07 -5.74 -6.22
C GLY A 188 26.57 -4.57 -5.37
N GLU A 189 26.94 -3.45 -6.02
CA GLU A 189 27.36 -2.23 -5.30
C GLU A 189 26.19 -1.64 -4.49
N TYR A 190 25.01 -1.55 -5.12
CA TYR A 190 23.81 -1.06 -4.47
C TYR A 190 23.44 -1.89 -3.22
N HIS A 191 23.54 -3.23 -3.32
CA HIS A 191 23.33 -4.12 -2.19
C HIS A 191 24.31 -3.83 -1.05
N ARG A 192 25.61 -3.74 -1.34
CA ARG A 192 26.65 -3.48 -0.32
C ARG A 192 26.45 -2.15 0.39
N GLN A 193 26.05 -1.10 -0.35
CA GLN A 193 25.87 0.24 0.19
C GLN A 193 24.62 0.41 1.03
N HIS A 194 23.53 -0.31 0.71
CA HIS A 194 22.21 0.03 1.26
C HIS A 194 21.54 -1.11 2.04
N ILE A 195 21.96 -2.38 1.85
CA ILE A 195 21.26 -3.54 2.41
C ILE A 195 22.15 -4.38 3.33
N ALA A 196 23.36 -4.73 2.89
CA ALA A 196 24.21 -5.76 3.53
C ALA A 196 24.48 -5.53 5.02
N GLY A 197 24.70 -4.28 5.44
CA GLY A 197 25.04 -3.89 6.81
C GLY A 197 23.88 -3.31 7.61
N THR A 198 22.65 -3.35 7.08
CA THR A 198 21.49 -2.69 7.68
C THR A 198 20.38 -3.70 7.99
N GLY A 199 19.36 -3.26 8.71
CA GLY A 199 18.16 -4.03 8.95
C GLY A 199 17.80 -4.20 10.42
N ARG A 200 16.51 -4.16 10.69
CA ARG A 200 15.90 -4.47 11.99
C ARG A 200 15.15 -5.78 11.88
N LEU A 201 15.00 -6.49 12.98
CA LEU A 201 14.18 -7.70 13.01
C LEU A 201 12.81 -7.37 13.61
N VAL A 202 11.76 -7.75 12.90
CA VAL A 202 10.38 -7.71 13.40
C VAL A 202 9.94 -9.14 13.68
N LEU A 203 9.30 -9.37 14.84
CA LEU A 203 8.86 -10.68 15.29
C LEU A 203 7.45 -10.60 15.86
N ALA A 204 6.57 -11.53 15.50
CA ALA A 204 5.27 -11.68 16.12
C ALA A 204 4.89 -13.17 16.19
N GLY A 205 4.45 -13.64 17.35
CA GLY A 205 4.10 -15.03 17.58
C GLY A 205 4.14 -15.37 19.06
N ASP A 206 3.99 -16.65 19.40
CA ASP A 206 4.23 -17.11 20.78
C ASP A 206 5.73 -17.07 21.05
N LEU A 207 6.11 -16.12 21.90
CA LEU A 207 7.51 -15.90 22.25
C LEU A 207 7.98 -16.78 23.42
N ALA A 208 7.08 -17.56 24.05
CA ALA A 208 7.47 -18.49 25.09
C ALA A 208 8.43 -19.55 24.51
N GLY A 209 9.64 -19.62 25.05
CA GLY A 209 10.67 -20.54 24.58
C GLY A 209 11.51 -20.04 23.40
N ILE A 210 11.27 -18.83 22.87
CA ILE A 210 12.16 -18.16 21.94
C ILE A 210 13.16 -17.31 22.72
N ASP A 211 14.44 -17.60 22.57
CA ASP A 211 15.50 -16.71 23.06
C ASP A 211 15.58 -15.49 22.11
N LEU A 212 15.08 -14.35 22.62
CA LEU A 212 15.01 -13.11 21.85
C LEU A 212 16.37 -12.55 21.48
N ASP A 213 17.41 -12.83 22.28
CA ASP A 213 18.76 -12.37 21.99
C ASP A 213 19.36 -13.23 20.86
N THR A 214 19.19 -14.56 20.91
CA THR A 214 19.60 -15.47 19.84
C THR A 214 18.92 -15.16 18.51
N ILE A 215 17.60 -14.88 18.49
CA ILE A 215 16.90 -14.55 17.23
C ILE A 215 17.27 -13.15 16.73
N ALA A 216 17.50 -12.19 17.64
CA ALA A 216 17.98 -10.87 17.28
C ALA A 216 19.37 -10.94 16.62
N GLU A 217 20.29 -11.70 17.17
CA GLU A 217 21.62 -11.94 16.59
C GLU A 217 21.53 -12.64 15.23
N ALA A 218 20.62 -13.61 15.07
CA ALA A 218 20.40 -14.31 13.82
C ALA A 218 19.84 -13.37 12.72
N GLY A 219 18.95 -12.46 13.09
CA GLY A 219 18.24 -11.56 12.18
C GLY A 219 18.86 -10.16 12.04
N ALA A 220 19.58 -9.66 13.08
CA ALA A 220 20.14 -8.33 13.03
C ALA A 220 21.41 -8.24 12.19
N ALA A 221 21.62 -7.12 11.55
CA ALA A 221 22.93 -6.77 11.01
C ALA A 221 23.87 -6.47 12.20
N SER A 222 25.12 -6.89 12.10
CA SER A 222 26.17 -6.64 13.10
C SER A 222 26.64 -5.17 13.17
N GLY A 223 25.97 -4.26 12.46
CA GLY A 223 26.25 -2.82 12.43
C GLY A 223 25.13 -2.00 13.07
N GLU A 224 25.46 -0.79 13.51
CA GLU A 224 24.43 0.20 13.86
C GLU A 224 23.45 0.33 12.72
N ALA A 225 22.14 0.35 13.03
CA ALA A 225 21.12 0.61 12.02
C ALA A 225 21.48 1.94 11.34
N VAL A 226 21.99 1.84 10.12
CA VAL A 226 22.24 3.04 9.32
C VAL A 226 20.87 3.64 9.08
N ALA A 227 20.61 4.78 9.72
CA ALA A 227 19.40 5.53 9.45
C ALA A 227 19.32 5.74 7.94
N ALA A 228 18.23 5.30 7.33
CA ALA A 228 18.03 5.57 5.92
C ALA A 228 18.24 7.07 5.70
N GLY A 229 19.14 7.43 4.82
CA GLY A 229 19.34 8.82 4.45
C GLY A 229 17.98 9.42 4.03
N ALA A 230 17.86 10.75 4.08
CA ALA A 230 16.63 11.40 3.63
C ALA A 230 16.27 10.86 2.22
N PRO A 231 15.01 10.49 1.96
CA PRO A 231 14.62 9.99 0.65
C PRO A 231 14.95 11.03 -0.41
N ARG A 232 15.47 10.56 -1.53
CA ARG A 232 15.91 11.41 -2.66
C ARG A 232 14.76 12.18 -3.32
N SER A 233 13.54 11.68 -3.14
CA SER A 233 12.36 12.26 -3.74
C SER A 233 11.36 12.74 -2.67
N VAL A 234 11.03 14.01 -2.75
CA VAL A 234 9.92 14.60 -1.99
C VAL A 234 8.74 14.76 -2.96
N PRO A 235 7.55 14.22 -2.64
CA PRO A 235 6.38 14.39 -3.49
C PRO A 235 6.10 15.87 -3.72
N ARG A 236 5.87 16.25 -4.99
CA ARG A 236 5.32 17.57 -5.32
C ARG A 236 3.86 17.38 -5.72
N PRO A 237 2.92 17.75 -4.85
CA PRO A 237 1.50 17.64 -5.16
C PRO A 237 1.14 18.42 -6.42
N ALA A 238 0.29 17.85 -7.27
CA ALA A 238 -0.37 18.59 -8.32
C ALA A 238 -1.35 19.60 -7.69
N VAL A 239 -1.45 20.77 -8.29
CA VAL A 239 -2.41 21.82 -7.89
C VAL A 239 -3.41 21.99 -9.04
N GLY A 240 -4.69 22.02 -8.71
CA GLY A 240 -5.77 22.13 -9.68
C GLY A 240 -6.28 20.76 -10.18
N ARG A 241 -7.35 20.82 -11.01
CA ARG A 241 -7.96 19.62 -11.58
C ARG A 241 -7.30 19.28 -12.90
N ASP A 242 -6.62 18.16 -12.98
CA ASP A 242 -6.15 17.57 -14.22
C ASP A 242 -7.07 16.40 -14.60
N LEU A 243 -7.66 16.43 -15.80
CA LEU A 243 -8.40 15.31 -16.37
C LEU A 243 -7.59 14.73 -17.54
N VAL A 244 -7.15 13.49 -17.39
CA VAL A 244 -6.32 12.79 -18.39
C VAL A 244 -7.07 11.57 -18.90
N VAL A 245 -7.13 11.43 -20.23
CA VAL A 245 -7.66 10.24 -20.89
C VAL A 245 -6.48 9.35 -21.29
N VAL A 246 -6.52 8.09 -20.86
CA VAL A 246 -5.56 7.05 -21.27
C VAL A 246 -6.22 6.21 -22.37
N ASP A 247 -5.73 6.35 -23.60
CA ASP A 247 -6.30 5.63 -24.73
C ASP A 247 -5.95 4.15 -24.68
N ARG A 248 -7.01 3.33 -24.78
CA ARG A 248 -6.91 1.89 -24.92
C ARG A 248 -7.85 1.42 -26.04
N PRO A 249 -7.34 1.36 -27.28
CA PRO A 249 -8.13 0.96 -28.44
C PRO A 249 -8.81 -0.40 -28.25
N GLY A 250 -10.09 -0.48 -28.60
CA GLY A 250 -10.91 -1.68 -28.47
C GLY A 250 -11.40 -1.98 -27.03
N ALA A 251 -11.21 -1.09 -26.09
CA ALA A 251 -11.75 -1.26 -24.74
C ALA A 251 -13.28 -1.03 -24.74
N VAL A 252 -14.01 -2.03 -24.28
CA VAL A 252 -15.48 -1.95 -24.13
C VAL A 252 -15.90 -1.06 -22.95
N GLY A 253 -15.10 -1.06 -21.88
CA GLY A 253 -15.37 -0.33 -20.64
C GLY A 253 -14.36 0.77 -20.36
N ALA A 254 -14.68 1.60 -19.38
CA ALA A 254 -13.85 2.66 -18.85
C ALA A 254 -13.45 2.36 -17.40
N ARG A 255 -12.19 2.57 -17.06
CA ARG A 255 -11.69 2.63 -15.69
C ARG A 255 -11.51 4.07 -15.28
N ILE A 256 -11.98 4.40 -14.10
CA ILE A 256 -11.96 5.77 -13.57
C ILE A 256 -11.20 5.77 -12.24
N ALA A 257 -10.23 6.64 -12.13
CA ALA A 257 -9.54 6.93 -10.88
C ALA A 257 -9.49 8.44 -10.66
N LEU A 258 -9.89 8.86 -9.47
CA LEU A 258 -9.76 10.24 -9.02
C LEU A 258 -8.89 10.22 -7.76
N ALA A 259 -7.98 11.18 -7.63
CA ALA A 259 -7.15 11.28 -6.44
C ALA A 259 -6.68 12.72 -6.19
N HIS A 260 -6.41 13.03 -4.92
CA HIS A 260 -5.69 14.23 -4.53
C HIS A 260 -4.85 13.99 -3.29
N HIS A 261 -3.85 14.85 -3.08
CA HIS A 261 -3.05 14.82 -1.87
C HIS A 261 -3.82 15.32 -0.66
N VAL A 262 -3.58 14.68 0.46
CA VAL A 262 -4.09 15.08 1.78
C VAL A 262 -2.89 15.39 2.67
N PRO A 263 -2.92 16.50 3.43
CA PRO A 263 -1.88 16.78 4.41
C PRO A 263 -1.75 15.64 5.43
N VAL A 264 -0.52 15.23 5.71
CA VAL A 264 -0.21 14.17 6.67
C VAL A 264 0.75 14.73 7.71
N ASP A 265 0.33 14.65 8.96
CA ASP A 265 1.23 14.84 10.10
C ASP A 265 1.78 13.49 10.54
N ALA A 266 3.09 13.39 10.67
CA ALA A 266 3.76 12.15 11.09
C ALA A 266 3.16 11.65 12.42
N GLY A 267 2.70 10.40 12.44
CA GLY A 267 2.09 9.78 13.61
C GLY A 267 0.63 10.19 13.88
N SER A 268 0.00 10.99 13.01
CA SER A 268 -1.44 11.25 13.07
C SER A 268 -2.25 10.02 12.64
N VAL A 269 -3.38 9.83 13.29
CA VAL A 269 -4.25 8.66 13.03
C VAL A 269 -5.22 8.90 11.87
N HIS A 270 -5.47 10.15 11.53
CA HIS A 270 -6.43 10.54 10.48
C HIS A 270 -7.83 9.87 10.61
N ALA A 271 -8.26 9.55 11.82
CA ALA A 271 -9.52 8.86 12.09
C ALA A 271 -10.75 9.59 11.50
N PRO A 272 -10.89 10.93 11.66
CA PRO A 272 -12.03 11.65 11.11
C PRO A 272 -12.15 11.51 9.60
N LEU A 273 -11.05 11.71 8.87
CA LEU A 273 -11.05 11.61 7.42
C LEU A 273 -11.26 10.16 6.95
N THR A 274 -10.74 9.17 7.68
CA THR A 274 -11.00 7.74 7.39
C THR A 274 -12.50 7.44 7.44
N VAL A 275 -13.21 7.94 8.46
CA VAL A 275 -14.67 7.78 8.57
C VAL A 275 -15.38 8.50 7.42
N ALA A 276 -14.99 9.73 7.06
CA ALA A 276 -15.58 10.45 5.93
C ALA A 276 -15.42 9.70 4.61
N CYS A 277 -14.22 9.18 4.32
CA CYS A 277 -13.97 8.34 3.14
C CYS A 277 -14.82 7.07 3.14
N HIS A 278 -15.03 6.47 4.32
CA HIS A 278 -15.85 5.26 4.47
C HIS A 278 -17.32 5.51 4.16
N VAL A 279 -17.86 6.63 4.63
CA VAL A 279 -19.23 7.07 4.29
C VAL A 279 -19.36 7.33 2.79
N LEU A 280 -18.33 7.91 2.17
CA LEU A 280 -18.37 8.23 0.74
C LEU A 280 -18.37 6.97 -0.14
N GLY A 281 -17.43 6.03 0.08
CA GLY A 281 -17.25 4.88 -0.81
C GLY A 281 -16.61 3.64 -0.17
N GLY A 282 -16.66 3.50 1.17
CA GLY A 282 -15.99 2.40 1.86
C GLY A 282 -16.85 1.15 2.09
N THR A 283 -18.15 1.18 1.75
CA THR A 283 -19.08 0.07 2.00
C THR A 283 -20.08 -0.10 0.90
N THR A 284 -20.82 -1.23 0.95
CA THR A 284 -21.96 -1.48 0.06
C THR A 284 -23.14 -0.50 0.27
N HIS A 285 -23.17 0.22 1.39
CA HIS A 285 -24.20 1.23 1.70
C HIS A 285 -23.66 2.67 1.66
N SER A 286 -22.44 2.87 1.18
CA SER A 286 -21.84 4.19 1.01
C SER A 286 -22.58 5.03 -0.02
N ARG A 287 -22.37 6.36 0.00
CA ARG A 287 -23.07 7.30 -0.89
C ARG A 287 -22.85 6.97 -2.36
N LEU A 288 -21.59 6.77 -2.76
CA LEU A 288 -21.24 6.44 -4.14
C LEU A 288 -21.85 5.10 -4.58
N THR A 289 -21.84 4.08 -3.72
CA THR A 289 -22.41 2.78 -4.05
C THR A 289 -23.93 2.89 -4.26
N ARG A 290 -24.63 3.56 -3.35
CA ARG A 290 -26.07 3.77 -3.47
C ARG A 290 -26.44 4.55 -4.74
N GLU A 291 -25.68 5.61 -5.05
CA GLU A 291 -26.00 6.46 -6.21
C GLU A 291 -25.63 5.79 -7.51
N LEU A 292 -24.38 5.35 -7.67
CA LEU A 292 -23.87 4.86 -8.94
C LEU A 292 -24.27 3.41 -9.27
N ARG A 293 -24.31 2.54 -8.25
CA ARG A 293 -24.63 1.12 -8.44
C ARG A 293 -26.12 0.85 -8.26
N ASP A 294 -26.70 1.24 -7.10
CA ASP A 294 -28.04 0.79 -6.73
C ASP A 294 -29.13 1.61 -7.42
N ARG A 295 -28.95 2.92 -7.60
CA ARG A 295 -29.94 3.79 -8.25
C ARG A 295 -29.80 3.87 -9.76
N ARG A 296 -28.55 4.03 -10.24
CA ARG A 296 -28.27 4.26 -11.68
C ARG A 296 -27.84 3.00 -12.41
N GLY A 297 -27.36 1.98 -11.74
CA GLY A 297 -26.84 0.75 -12.37
C GLY A 297 -25.65 0.96 -13.29
N GLN A 298 -24.87 2.06 -13.08
CA GLN A 298 -23.78 2.45 -13.95
C GLN A 298 -22.46 1.78 -13.64
N VAL A 299 -22.28 1.30 -12.40
CA VAL A 299 -21.05 0.66 -11.93
C VAL A 299 -21.36 -0.65 -11.21
N TYR A 300 -20.45 -1.60 -11.28
CA TYR A 300 -20.52 -2.81 -10.45
C TYR A 300 -19.96 -2.55 -9.05
N GLU A 301 -18.85 -1.85 -8.98
CA GLU A 301 -18.13 -1.53 -7.74
C GLU A 301 -17.60 -0.10 -7.80
N VAL A 302 -17.63 0.58 -6.67
CA VAL A 302 -16.97 1.86 -6.46
C VAL A 302 -16.34 1.86 -5.06
N SER A 303 -15.13 2.34 -4.96
CA SER A 303 -14.42 2.44 -3.69
C SER A 303 -13.85 3.84 -3.49
N ALA A 304 -13.91 4.34 -2.26
CA ALA A 304 -13.20 5.54 -1.83
C ALA A 304 -12.36 5.22 -0.60
N GLY A 305 -11.14 5.74 -0.56
CA GLY A 305 -10.23 5.43 0.54
C GLY A 305 -9.12 6.45 0.70
N LEU A 306 -8.41 6.31 1.81
CA LEU A 306 -7.26 7.10 2.19
C LEU A 306 -6.04 6.19 2.29
N GLN A 307 -5.02 6.45 1.49
CA GLN A 307 -3.72 5.80 1.57
C GLN A 307 -2.74 6.75 2.25
N LEU A 308 -2.13 6.29 3.34
CA LEU A 308 -1.15 7.06 4.11
C LEU A 308 0.23 6.41 3.99
N THR A 309 1.23 7.22 3.74
CA THR A 309 2.65 6.88 3.84
C THR A 309 3.28 7.73 4.94
N SER A 310 4.57 7.54 5.21
CA SER A 310 5.29 8.37 6.19
C SER A 310 5.28 9.87 5.85
N ARG A 311 5.07 10.22 4.59
CA ARG A 311 5.28 11.58 4.05
C ARG A 311 4.13 12.14 3.25
N SER A 312 3.16 11.34 2.87
CA SER A 312 2.03 11.79 2.07
C SER A 312 0.76 11.01 2.38
N GLY A 313 -0.37 11.68 2.28
CA GLY A 313 -1.68 11.07 2.21
C GLY A 313 -2.26 11.25 0.82
N VAL A 314 -2.93 10.24 0.32
CA VAL A 314 -3.67 10.29 -0.93
C VAL A 314 -5.08 9.79 -0.70
N PHE A 315 -6.04 10.69 -0.88
CA PHE A 315 -7.44 10.31 -1.04
C PHE A 315 -7.65 9.83 -2.47
N SER A 316 -8.39 8.75 -2.66
CA SER A 316 -8.71 8.25 -4.01
C SER A 316 -10.11 7.67 -4.08
N VAL A 317 -10.72 7.79 -5.27
CA VAL A 317 -11.94 7.09 -5.69
C VAL A 317 -11.62 6.27 -6.93
N ARG A 318 -12.05 5.01 -6.96
CA ARG A 318 -11.83 4.09 -8.08
C ARG A 318 -13.12 3.39 -8.46
N THR A 319 -13.39 3.27 -9.75
CA THR A 319 -14.55 2.54 -10.29
C THR A 319 -14.35 2.13 -11.74
N GLN A 320 -15.30 1.36 -12.26
CA GLN A 320 -15.37 0.96 -13.67
C GLN A 320 -16.79 1.10 -14.17
N THR A 321 -16.91 1.51 -15.43
CA THR A 321 -18.22 1.70 -16.10
C THR A 321 -18.11 1.46 -17.60
N SER A 322 -19.18 1.64 -18.35
CA SER A 322 -19.12 1.70 -19.82
C SER A 322 -18.50 3.03 -20.28
N ALA A 323 -17.85 3.04 -21.46
CA ALA A 323 -17.22 4.25 -21.98
C ALA A 323 -18.22 5.41 -22.12
N GLY A 324 -19.47 5.12 -22.54
CA GLY A 324 -20.53 6.12 -22.71
C GLY A 324 -21.05 6.73 -21.40
N ALA A 325 -20.92 6.05 -20.26
CA ALA A 325 -21.34 6.54 -18.94
C ALA A 325 -20.21 7.23 -18.16
N ALA A 326 -18.96 7.20 -18.66
CA ALA A 326 -17.79 7.67 -17.92
C ALA A 326 -17.91 9.13 -17.45
N GLY A 327 -18.38 10.03 -18.30
CA GLY A 327 -18.54 11.45 -17.96
C GLY A 327 -19.57 11.66 -16.85
N GLU A 328 -20.72 11.00 -16.92
CA GLU A 328 -21.75 11.09 -15.88
C GLU A 328 -21.27 10.50 -14.55
N VAL A 329 -20.55 9.37 -14.59
CA VAL A 329 -19.98 8.76 -13.38
C VAL A 329 -18.97 9.69 -12.72
N VAL A 330 -18.04 10.28 -13.49
CA VAL A 330 -17.07 11.26 -12.96
C VAL A 330 -17.80 12.46 -12.34
N ALA A 331 -18.78 13.04 -13.06
CA ALA A 331 -19.56 14.17 -12.57
C ALA A 331 -20.29 13.82 -11.25
N THR A 332 -20.89 12.65 -11.17
CA THR A 332 -21.57 12.17 -9.94
C THR A 332 -20.59 12.01 -8.78
N VAL A 333 -19.40 11.43 -8.99
CA VAL A 333 -18.37 11.33 -7.94
C VAL A 333 -17.97 12.72 -7.43
N LEU A 334 -17.74 13.68 -8.33
CA LEU A 334 -17.41 15.05 -7.94
C LEU A 334 -18.55 15.74 -7.15
N GLN A 335 -19.79 15.51 -7.53
CA GLN A 335 -20.97 16.02 -6.84
C GLN A 335 -21.10 15.41 -5.42
N GLU A 336 -20.91 14.13 -5.26
CA GLU A 336 -20.99 13.45 -3.96
C GLU A 336 -19.87 13.89 -3.00
N ILE A 337 -18.65 14.09 -3.51
CA ILE A 337 -17.56 14.67 -2.72
C ILE A 337 -17.94 16.07 -2.24
N GLU A 338 -18.46 16.90 -3.12
CA GLU A 338 -18.84 18.27 -2.76
C GLU A 338 -20.06 18.31 -1.83
N ALA A 339 -21.02 17.41 -2.00
CA ALA A 339 -22.16 17.24 -1.10
C ALA A 339 -21.69 16.84 0.31
N LEU A 340 -20.72 15.92 0.40
CA LEU A 340 -20.11 15.53 1.69
C LEU A 340 -19.37 16.70 2.34
N ARG A 341 -18.60 17.45 1.56
CA ARG A 341 -17.88 18.64 2.07
C ARG A 341 -18.80 19.70 2.65
N ARG A 342 -19.92 19.98 1.97
CA ARG A 342 -20.86 21.06 2.38
C ARG A 342 -21.84 20.61 3.44
N GLY A 343 -22.39 19.43 3.29
CA GLY A 343 -23.48 18.91 4.15
C GLY A 343 -22.99 18.04 5.31
N GLY A 344 -21.76 17.56 5.26
CA GLY A 344 -21.23 16.62 6.22
C GLY A 344 -21.88 15.23 6.14
N VAL A 345 -21.59 14.39 7.13
CA VAL A 345 -22.20 13.06 7.32
C VAL A 345 -23.47 13.19 8.17
N THR A 346 -24.47 12.39 7.88
CA THR A 346 -25.66 12.26 8.74
C THR A 346 -25.30 11.50 10.02
N ALA A 347 -26.19 11.52 11.03
CA ALA A 347 -25.99 10.76 12.27
C ALA A 347 -25.91 9.26 11.99
N ASP A 348 -26.80 8.73 11.14
CA ASP A 348 -26.85 7.30 10.80
C ASP A 348 -25.62 6.85 10.00
N GLU A 349 -25.15 7.65 9.03
CA GLU A 349 -23.93 7.39 8.28
C GLU A 349 -22.70 7.36 9.18
N PHE A 350 -22.62 8.30 10.11
CA PHE A 350 -21.52 8.38 11.07
C PHE A 350 -21.50 7.17 11.99
N GLU A 351 -22.62 6.83 12.62
CA GLU A 351 -22.69 5.70 13.54
C GLU A 351 -22.42 4.36 12.84
N ALA A 352 -22.96 4.16 11.64
CA ALA A 352 -22.72 2.95 10.85
C ALA A 352 -21.23 2.81 10.47
N ALA A 353 -20.59 3.88 9.99
CA ALA A 353 -19.18 3.85 9.61
C ALA A 353 -18.25 3.67 10.81
N ARG A 354 -18.53 4.36 11.93
CA ARG A 354 -17.78 4.23 13.18
C ARG A 354 -17.89 2.82 13.74
N ALA A 355 -19.11 2.26 13.82
CA ALA A 355 -19.34 0.90 14.31
C ALA A 355 -18.62 -0.15 13.47
N LEU A 356 -18.64 0.00 12.14
CA LEU A 356 -17.95 -0.92 11.23
C LEU A 356 -16.42 -0.85 11.41
N LEU A 357 -15.85 0.35 11.40
CA LEU A 357 -14.41 0.55 11.53
C LEU A 357 -13.87 0.07 12.89
N THR A 358 -14.59 0.36 13.98
CA THR A 358 -14.22 -0.13 15.31
C THR A 358 -14.41 -1.64 15.45
N GLY A 359 -15.47 -2.20 14.86
CA GLY A 359 -15.72 -3.65 14.87
C GLY A 359 -14.72 -4.45 14.04
N GLN A 360 -14.27 -3.91 12.92
CA GLN A 360 -13.27 -4.55 12.06
C GLN A 360 -11.84 -4.38 12.57
N PHE A 361 -11.59 -3.41 13.44
CA PHE A 361 -10.23 -3.09 13.87
C PHE A 361 -9.48 -4.29 14.49
N PRO A 362 -10.06 -5.06 15.44
CA PRO A 362 -9.39 -6.25 15.97
C PRO A 362 -9.10 -7.32 14.93
N ILE A 363 -9.96 -7.43 13.91
CA ILE A 363 -9.82 -8.44 12.84
C ILE A 363 -8.54 -8.20 12.03
N ALA A 364 -8.12 -6.94 11.89
CA ALA A 364 -6.90 -6.58 11.18
C ALA A 364 -5.61 -7.11 11.84
N PHE A 365 -5.67 -7.62 13.08
CA PHE A 365 -4.52 -8.08 13.85
C PHE A 365 -4.67 -9.53 14.38
N LEU A 366 -5.47 -10.35 13.70
CA LEU A 366 -5.73 -11.72 14.13
C LEU A 366 -4.57 -12.70 13.88
N THR A 367 -3.63 -12.36 13.02
CA THR A 367 -2.54 -13.26 12.66
C THR A 367 -1.18 -12.68 13.03
N PRO A 368 -0.18 -13.52 13.36
CA PRO A 368 1.19 -13.04 13.60
C PRO A 368 1.75 -12.21 12.44
N GLN A 369 1.42 -12.59 11.20
CA GLN A 369 1.81 -11.82 10.02
C GLN A 369 1.22 -10.41 10.03
N ALA A 370 -0.07 -10.28 10.34
CA ALA A 370 -0.73 -8.98 10.37
C ALA A 370 -0.16 -8.07 11.49
N VAL A 371 0.09 -8.65 12.67
CA VAL A 371 0.75 -7.94 13.78
C VAL A 371 2.18 -7.56 13.39
N GLY A 372 2.95 -8.46 12.80
CA GLY A 372 4.32 -8.17 12.38
C GLY A 372 4.40 -7.07 11.31
N ILE A 373 3.51 -7.07 10.32
CA ILE A 373 3.41 -5.98 9.33
C ILE A 373 3.07 -4.65 10.01
N ALA A 374 2.16 -4.67 10.99
CA ALA A 374 1.82 -3.48 11.78
C ALA A 374 3.02 -2.95 12.58
N LEU A 375 3.81 -3.84 13.21
CA LEU A 375 5.05 -3.47 13.90
C LEU A 375 6.09 -2.87 12.93
N ALA A 376 6.24 -3.45 11.75
CA ALA A 376 7.13 -2.92 10.72
C ALA A 376 6.71 -1.50 10.28
N ALA A 377 5.41 -1.29 10.08
CA ALA A 377 4.87 0.03 9.75
C ALA A 377 5.12 1.05 10.86
N LEU A 378 4.89 0.69 12.14
CA LEU A 378 5.22 1.55 13.29
C LEU A 378 6.68 1.98 13.27
N ALA A 379 7.56 1.01 13.06
CA ALA A 379 8.99 1.23 13.06
C ALA A 379 9.43 2.17 11.92
N SER A 380 8.90 1.96 10.72
CA SER A 380 9.24 2.77 9.53
C SER A 380 8.66 4.17 9.60
N LEU A 381 7.48 4.33 10.20
CA LEU A 381 6.84 5.63 10.38
C LEU A 381 7.42 6.43 11.55
N GLY A 382 8.28 5.82 12.39
CA GLY A 382 8.72 6.43 13.65
C GLY A 382 7.56 6.67 14.63
N ALA A 383 6.48 5.89 14.49
CA ALA A 383 5.31 6.02 15.34
C ALA A 383 5.55 5.41 16.73
N THR A 384 4.79 5.88 17.72
CA THR A 384 4.86 5.37 19.10
C THR A 384 4.26 3.97 19.20
N ASP A 385 4.71 3.19 20.18
CA ASP A 385 4.28 1.79 20.36
C ASP A 385 2.77 1.66 20.63
N ASP A 386 2.15 2.70 21.16
CA ASP A 386 0.71 2.77 21.43
C ASP A 386 -0.13 3.21 20.21
N PHE A 387 0.47 3.46 19.06
CA PHE A 387 -0.20 4.02 17.87
C PHE A 387 -1.49 3.27 17.50
N HIS A 388 -1.45 1.94 17.41
CA HIS A 388 -2.63 1.14 17.04
C HIS A 388 -3.71 1.17 18.13
N SER A 389 -3.32 1.11 19.41
CA SER A 389 -4.26 1.25 20.53
C SER A 389 -4.85 2.66 20.60
N ARG A 390 -4.07 3.69 20.31
CA ARG A 390 -4.54 5.07 20.19
C ARG A 390 -5.50 5.22 19.01
N LYS A 391 -5.16 4.66 17.85
CA LYS A 391 -6.03 4.67 16.67
C LYS A 391 -7.40 4.07 16.94
N TYR A 392 -7.45 2.95 17.67
CA TYR A 392 -8.72 2.36 18.08
C TYR A 392 -9.51 3.29 19.01
N ARG A 393 -8.85 3.85 20.03
CA ARG A 393 -9.51 4.77 20.99
C ARG A 393 -10.05 6.02 20.29
N GLU A 394 -9.27 6.62 19.40
CA GLU A 394 -9.69 7.78 18.63
C GLU A 394 -10.90 7.46 17.76
N LEU A 395 -10.91 6.33 17.03
CA LEU A 395 -12.06 5.88 16.25
C LEU A 395 -13.31 5.66 17.14
N ALA A 396 -13.13 5.04 18.31
CA ALA A 396 -14.23 4.72 19.21
C ALA A 396 -14.85 5.96 19.89
N SER A 397 -14.01 6.98 20.17
CA SER A 397 -14.44 8.23 20.82
C SER A 397 -14.75 9.36 19.87
N LEU A 398 -14.63 9.12 18.55
CA LEU A 398 -14.82 10.15 17.53
C LEU A 398 -16.24 10.72 17.56
N ASP A 399 -16.36 12.02 17.38
CA ASP A 399 -17.62 12.69 17.18
C ASP A 399 -17.88 13.08 15.71
N ARG A 400 -19.13 13.30 15.37
CA ARG A 400 -19.56 13.65 14.02
C ARG A 400 -19.02 15.01 13.55
N THR A 401 -18.83 15.97 14.47
CA THR A 401 -18.34 17.30 14.15
C THR A 401 -16.93 17.24 13.58
N SER A 402 -16.04 16.49 14.25
CA SER A 402 -14.66 16.27 13.77
C SER A 402 -14.60 15.63 12.38
N VAL A 403 -15.52 14.69 12.08
CA VAL A 403 -15.62 14.09 10.75
C VAL A 403 -16.05 15.10 9.70
N ASN A 404 -17.01 15.95 10.02
CA ASN A 404 -17.50 17.00 9.11
C ASN A 404 -16.42 18.05 8.85
N GLU A 405 -15.68 18.44 9.87
CA GLU A 405 -14.54 19.37 9.72
C GLU A 405 -13.42 18.76 8.86
N ALA A 406 -13.08 17.49 9.08
CA ALA A 406 -12.09 16.80 8.26
C ALA A 406 -12.54 16.70 6.79
N ALA A 407 -13.79 16.33 6.54
CA ALA A 407 -14.35 16.27 5.18
C ALA A 407 -14.31 17.65 4.51
N LYS A 408 -14.72 18.72 5.23
CA LYS A 408 -14.73 20.08 4.72
C LYS A 408 -13.33 20.61 4.37
N ASN A 409 -12.34 20.31 5.22
CA ASN A 409 -11.01 20.90 5.14
C ASN A 409 -10.03 20.08 4.30
N GLN A 410 -10.21 18.77 4.19
CA GLN A 410 -9.23 17.87 3.61
C GLN A 410 -9.69 17.17 2.32
N LEU A 411 -10.99 17.08 2.03
CA LEU A 411 -11.47 16.64 0.73
C LEU A 411 -11.58 17.84 -0.21
N SER A 412 -11.24 17.65 -1.47
CA SER A 412 -11.35 18.66 -2.50
C SER A 412 -12.01 18.06 -3.75
N SER A 413 -12.93 18.81 -4.36
CA SER A 413 -13.45 18.49 -5.69
C SER A 413 -12.77 19.31 -6.79
N SER A 414 -12.04 20.37 -6.43
CA SER A 414 -11.32 21.27 -7.36
C SER A 414 -9.88 20.83 -7.64
N ASP A 415 -9.24 20.12 -6.71
CA ASP A 415 -7.82 19.70 -6.82
C ASP A 415 -7.65 18.21 -7.15
N LEU A 416 -8.72 17.59 -7.64
CA LEU A 416 -8.70 16.18 -8.00
C LEU A 416 -8.02 15.97 -9.36
N THR A 417 -6.98 15.15 -9.37
CA THR A 417 -6.47 14.51 -10.58
C THR A 417 -7.44 13.40 -10.97
N VAL A 418 -7.95 13.45 -12.18
CA VAL A 418 -8.88 12.46 -12.74
C VAL A 418 -8.22 11.74 -13.92
N VAL A 419 -8.17 10.41 -13.88
CA VAL A 419 -7.65 9.60 -14.97
C VAL A 419 -8.71 8.60 -15.42
N VAL A 420 -9.05 8.63 -16.71
CA VAL A 420 -10.03 7.73 -17.33
C VAL A 420 -9.33 6.91 -18.40
N GLU A 421 -9.28 5.58 -18.23
CA GLU A 421 -8.70 4.65 -19.20
C GLU A 421 -9.81 3.94 -19.98
N GLY A 422 -9.74 3.94 -21.30
CA GLY A 422 -10.68 3.27 -22.21
C GLY A 422 -10.48 3.74 -23.64
N GLU A 423 -11.41 3.41 -24.55
CA GLU A 423 -11.34 3.87 -25.93
C GLU A 423 -11.58 5.37 -26.01
N ALA A 424 -10.61 6.12 -26.54
CA ALA A 424 -10.59 7.58 -26.48
C ALA A 424 -11.81 8.24 -27.11
N GLY A 425 -12.26 7.79 -28.27
CA GLY A 425 -13.41 8.40 -28.99
C GLY A 425 -14.68 8.45 -28.12
N PRO A 426 -15.23 7.31 -27.69
CA PRO A 426 -16.38 7.26 -26.79
C PRO A 426 -16.17 7.97 -25.45
N LEU A 427 -14.97 7.89 -24.88
CA LEU A 427 -14.64 8.58 -23.62
C LEU A 427 -14.72 10.09 -23.76
N LEU A 428 -14.05 10.66 -24.77
CA LEU A 428 -14.04 12.10 -25.02
C LEU A 428 -15.46 12.63 -25.26
N ALA A 429 -16.28 11.90 -26.01
CA ALA A 429 -17.68 12.26 -26.25
C ALA A 429 -18.47 12.28 -24.93
N SER A 430 -18.32 11.25 -24.08
CA SER A 430 -19.01 11.14 -22.80
C SER A 430 -18.57 12.22 -21.82
N LEU A 431 -17.27 12.48 -21.70
CA LEU A 431 -16.71 13.51 -20.81
C LEU A 431 -17.15 14.90 -21.23
N ASN A 432 -17.09 15.23 -22.54
CA ASN A 432 -17.53 16.52 -23.07
C ASN A 432 -19.04 16.75 -22.83
N SER A 433 -19.88 15.73 -22.99
CA SER A 433 -21.30 15.80 -22.70
C SER A 433 -21.58 16.10 -21.21
N ALA A 434 -20.70 15.71 -20.33
CA ALA A 434 -20.76 16.03 -18.89
C ALA A 434 -20.10 17.37 -18.53
N GLY A 435 -19.62 18.14 -19.49
CA GLY A 435 -18.90 19.40 -19.27
C GLY A 435 -17.48 19.23 -18.72
N LEU A 436 -16.89 18.05 -18.90
CA LEU A 436 -15.55 17.72 -18.42
C LEU A 436 -14.56 17.75 -19.60
N VAL A 437 -13.64 18.70 -19.58
CA VAL A 437 -12.67 18.89 -20.66
C VAL A 437 -11.32 18.29 -20.24
N PRO A 438 -10.83 17.23 -20.93
CA PRO A 438 -9.50 16.68 -20.66
C PRO A 438 -8.39 17.68 -20.99
N VAL A 439 -7.35 17.73 -20.15
CA VAL A 439 -6.14 18.53 -20.40
C VAL A 439 -5.17 17.84 -21.36
N GLY A 440 -5.37 16.55 -21.63
CA GLY A 440 -4.56 15.77 -22.56
C GLY A 440 -5.00 14.32 -22.67
N THR A 441 -4.49 13.67 -23.71
CA THR A 441 -4.52 12.21 -23.86
C THR A 441 -3.12 11.67 -23.60
N ASP A 442 -3.03 10.63 -22.75
CA ASP A 442 -1.80 9.90 -22.46
C ASP A 442 -1.87 8.54 -23.20
N ASP A 443 -0.87 8.19 -23.98
CA ASP A 443 -0.74 6.86 -24.58
C ASP A 443 -0.33 5.79 -23.57
N GLY A 444 -0.28 6.18 -22.30
CA GLY A 444 0.10 5.35 -21.18
C GLY A 444 1.61 5.27 -20.99
N GLY A 445 2.41 6.10 -21.69
CA GLY A 445 3.86 6.14 -21.57
C GLY A 445 4.52 4.85 -22.05
N ARG A 446 4.57 4.63 -23.34
CA ARG A 446 5.51 3.71 -23.97
C ARG A 446 6.90 4.33 -23.86
N ALA A 447 7.54 4.23 -22.71
CA ALA A 447 8.94 4.61 -22.53
C ALA A 447 9.69 3.46 -21.85
#